data_6ed7210802a970fdd521740ae5f753f8
#
_entry.id   6ed7210802a970fdd521740ae5f753f8
#
_cell.length_a   1.000
_cell.length_b   1.000
_cell.length_c   1.000
_cell.angle_alpha   90.00
_cell.angle_beta   90.00
_cell.angle_gamma   90.00
#
_symmetry.space_group_name_H-M   'P 1'
#
loop_
_entity.id
_entity.type
_entity.pdbx_description
1 polymer ?
#
loop_
_entity_poly.entity_id
_entity_poly.type
_entity_poly.pdbx_seq_one_letter_code
_entity_poly.pdbx_strand_id
1 'polypeptide(L)'
;MNKKPDIWDILLRVMYAFIGLGVLVGVFIAVRVYVADQFVIPTDSMRPTLMPGDYVIVNKLIAGARIYDRLDFKDGDPLECHRVKGLRKVEHNDIVIFNFPLNRSKHRIEFKINYVYGKRCIGLPG
;
A
#
# COMPACT_ATOMS: atom_id res chain seq x y z
N MET A 1 -31.20 13.48 39.87
CA MET A 1 -30.16 12.98 40.80
C MET A 1 -29.02 12.38 39.93
N ASN A 2 -27.89 13.07 39.88
CA ASN A 2 -26.71 12.57 39.14
C ASN A 2 -26.04 11.45 39.94
N LYS A 3 -26.33 10.19 39.61
CA LYS A 3 -25.66 9.04 40.21
C LYS A 3 -24.21 9.07 39.72
N LYS A 4 -23.23 9.13 40.61
CA LYS A 4 -21.81 9.02 40.22
C LYS A 4 -21.62 7.67 39.53
N PRO A 5 -20.90 7.63 38.39
CA PRO A 5 -20.68 6.36 37.70
C PRO A 5 -19.89 5.41 38.62
N ASP A 6 -20.39 4.19 38.73
CA ASP A 6 -19.67 3.14 39.45
C ASP A 6 -18.37 2.81 38.73
N ILE A 7 -17.37 2.33 39.50
CA ILE A 7 -16.04 2.00 38.93
C ILE A 7 -16.14 0.98 37.77
N TRP A 8 -17.13 0.10 37.82
CA TRP A 8 -17.43 -0.85 36.78
C TRP A 8 -17.92 -0.20 35.49
N ASP A 9 -18.74 0.87 35.57
CA ASP A 9 -19.19 1.64 34.41
C ASP A 9 -18.02 2.36 33.74
N ILE A 10 -17.07 2.84 34.51
CA ILE A 10 -15.88 3.51 34.02
C ILE A 10 -14.98 2.47 33.30
N LEU A 11 -14.75 1.32 33.93
CA LEU A 11 -13.94 0.24 33.33
C LEU A 11 -14.54 -0.27 32.02
N LEU A 12 -15.86 -0.47 31.98
CA LEU A 12 -16.55 -0.89 30.75
C LEU A 12 -16.41 0.16 29.64
N ARG A 13 -16.58 1.44 29.93
CA ARG A 13 -16.41 2.53 28.94
C ARG A 13 -14.99 2.57 28.40
N VAL A 14 -14.00 2.44 29.26
CA VAL A 14 -12.58 2.37 28.85
C VAL A 14 -12.34 1.16 27.97
N MET A 15 -12.84 -0.01 28.35
CA MET A 15 -12.71 -1.22 27.54
C MET A 15 -13.34 -1.06 26.15
N TYR A 16 -14.57 -0.52 26.06
CA TYR A 16 -15.20 -0.27 24.77
C TYR A 16 -14.45 0.77 23.93
N ALA A 17 -13.86 1.78 24.56
CA ALA A 17 -13.02 2.75 23.86
C ALA A 17 -11.76 2.10 23.25
N PHE A 18 -11.11 1.20 23.98
CA PHE A 18 -9.96 0.44 23.45
C PHE A 18 -10.35 -0.51 22.32
N ILE A 19 -11.49 -1.21 22.45
CA ILE A 19 -12.01 -2.08 21.37
C ILE A 19 -12.34 -1.24 20.14
N GLY A 20 -13.03 -0.11 20.30
CA GLY A 20 -13.36 0.79 19.20
C GLY A 20 -12.13 1.34 18.49
N LEU A 21 -11.11 1.74 19.25
CA LEU A 21 -9.83 2.18 18.71
C LEU A 21 -9.13 1.05 17.93
N GLY A 22 -9.11 -0.16 18.48
CA GLY A 22 -8.52 -1.34 17.82
C GLY A 22 -9.20 -1.67 16.50
N VAL A 23 -10.54 -1.62 16.46
CA VAL A 23 -11.32 -1.82 15.24
C VAL A 23 -11.00 -0.73 14.20
N LEU A 24 -10.95 0.53 14.61
CA LEU A 24 -10.64 1.65 13.71
C LEU A 24 -9.25 1.52 13.09
N VAL A 25 -8.25 1.18 13.90
CA VAL A 25 -6.88 0.93 13.41
C VAL A 25 -6.85 -0.28 12.46
N GLY A 26 -7.55 -1.37 12.79
CA GLY A 26 -7.66 -2.54 11.93
C GLY A 26 -8.27 -2.23 10.57
N VAL A 27 -9.37 -1.47 10.55
CA VAL A 27 -10.02 -1.00 9.31
C VAL A 27 -9.07 -0.12 8.50
N PHE A 28 -8.37 0.81 9.14
CA PHE A 28 -7.40 1.68 8.47
C PHE A 28 -6.28 0.88 7.79
N ILE A 29 -5.72 -0.10 8.51
CA ILE A 29 -4.70 -1.00 7.95
C ILE A 29 -5.26 -1.81 6.77
N ALA A 30 -6.46 -2.37 6.91
CA ALA A 30 -7.10 -3.13 5.85
C ALA A 30 -7.31 -2.29 4.58
N VAL A 31 -7.77 -1.04 4.73
CA VAL A 31 -7.91 -0.12 3.60
C VAL A 31 -6.57 0.14 2.92
N ARG A 32 -5.51 0.41 3.67
CA ARG A 32 -4.17 0.63 3.11
C ARG A 32 -3.59 -0.59 2.41
N VAL A 33 -3.85 -1.78 2.92
CA VAL A 33 -3.34 -3.03 2.32
C VAL A 33 -4.12 -3.40 1.06
N TYR A 34 -5.45 -3.37 1.12
CA TYR A 34 -6.31 -3.96 0.07
C TYR A 34 -6.87 -2.95 -0.91
N VAL A 35 -7.14 -1.71 -0.48
CA VAL A 35 -7.91 -0.76 -1.29
C VAL A 35 -7.04 0.29 -1.94
N ALA A 36 -6.32 1.08 -1.15
CA ALA A 36 -5.58 2.22 -1.65
C ALA A 36 -4.31 2.49 -0.87
N ASP A 37 -3.30 3.02 -1.53
CA ASP A 37 -2.06 3.47 -0.92
C ASP A 37 -1.61 4.78 -1.53
N GLN A 38 -0.83 5.54 -0.77
CA GLN A 38 -0.35 6.85 -1.17
C GLN A 38 1.15 6.81 -1.43
N PHE A 39 1.56 7.39 -2.55
CA PHE A 39 2.96 7.52 -2.94
C PHE A 39 3.28 8.95 -3.36
N VAL A 40 4.52 9.36 -3.15
CA VAL A 40 5.07 10.60 -3.69
C VAL A 40 5.85 10.29 -4.94
N ILE A 41 5.66 11.07 -6.00
CA ILE A 41 6.39 10.94 -7.25
C ILE A 41 7.79 11.55 -7.10
N PRO A 42 8.87 10.74 -7.20
CA PRO A 42 10.23 11.25 -6.96
C PRO A 42 10.89 11.83 -8.21
N THR A 43 10.40 11.51 -9.42
CA THR A 43 11.06 11.84 -10.68
C THR A 43 10.13 12.52 -11.67
N ASP A 44 10.70 13.24 -12.63
CA ASP A 44 9.99 13.99 -13.67
C ASP A 44 9.70 13.19 -14.95
N SER A 45 10.00 11.89 -14.97
CA SER A 45 9.85 11.04 -16.16
C SER A 45 8.41 10.86 -16.67
N MET A 46 7.41 11.32 -15.89
CA MET A 46 5.98 11.26 -16.23
C MET A 46 5.38 12.64 -16.56
N ARG A 47 6.23 13.66 -16.72
CA ARG A 47 5.75 14.98 -17.15
C ARG A 47 5.06 14.89 -18.53
N PRO A 48 4.03 15.72 -18.76
CA PRO A 48 3.38 16.66 -17.83
C PRO A 48 2.33 16.03 -16.92
N THR A 49 2.04 14.72 -17.04
CA THR A 49 0.94 14.04 -16.33
C THR A 49 1.16 13.96 -14.81
N LEU A 50 2.40 13.69 -14.39
CA LEU A 50 2.80 13.64 -12.99
C LEU A 50 4.10 14.43 -12.82
N MET A 51 4.15 15.27 -11.80
CA MET A 51 5.32 16.10 -11.48
C MET A 51 6.02 15.58 -10.22
N PRO A 52 7.34 15.81 -10.08
CA PRO A 52 8.04 15.52 -8.84
C PRO A 52 7.40 16.25 -7.67
N GLY A 53 7.14 15.54 -6.59
CA GLY A 53 6.44 16.06 -5.40
C GLY A 53 4.93 15.83 -5.39
N ASP A 54 4.33 15.41 -6.49
CA ASP A 54 2.91 15.06 -6.52
C ASP A 54 2.62 13.85 -5.63
N TYR A 55 1.51 13.93 -4.90
CA TYR A 55 0.95 12.82 -4.15
C TYR A 55 -0.07 12.09 -5.01
N VAL A 56 0.14 10.80 -5.19
CA VAL A 56 -0.78 9.94 -5.95
C VAL A 56 -1.40 8.89 -5.05
N ILE A 57 -2.70 8.66 -5.24
CA ILE A 57 -3.41 7.56 -4.58
C ILE A 57 -3.52 6.43 -5.58
N VAL A 58 -2.96 5.28 -5.23
CA VAL A 58 -2.97 4.08 -6.05
C VAL A 58 -4.12 3.19 -5.65
N ASN A 59 -5.02 2.91 -6.60
CA ASN A 59 -6.12 1.97 -6.40
C ASN A 59 -5.61 0.54 -6.54
N LYS A 60 -5.48 -0.17 -5.43
CA LYS A 60 -5.00 -1.55 -5.39
C LYS A 60 -6.06 -2.58 -5.83
N LEU A 61 -7.34 -2.23 -5.79
CA LEU A 61 -8.41 -3.14 -6.19
C LEU A 61 -8.32 -3.54 -7.65
N ILE A 62 -7.82 -2.66 -8.51
CA ILE A 62 -7.73 -2.92 -9.95
C ILE A 62 -6.83 -4.13 -10.22
N ALA A 63 -5.59 -4.06 -9.82
CA ALA A 63 -4.60 -5.12 -10.07
C ALA A 63 -4.55 -6.19 -8.97
N GLY A 64 -5.29 -6.00 -7.90
CA GLY A 64 -5.26 -6.81 -6.67
C GLY A 64 -4.17 -6.40 -5.70
N ALA A 65 -4.45 -6.54 -4.41
CA ALA A 65 -3.51 -6.26 -3.35
C ALA A 65 -2.33 -7.24 -3.37
N ARG A 66 -1.14 -6.76 -3.04
CA ARG A 66 0.03 -7.60 -2.83
C ARG A 66 0.14 -7.95 -1.36
N ILE A 67 0.13 -9.22 -1.05
CA ILE A 67 0.30 -9.75 0.30
C ILE A 67 1.71 -10.33 0.38
N TYR A 68 2.46 -9.87 1.37
CA TYR A 68 3.81 -10.33 1.63
C TYR A 68 3.77 -11.47 2.63
N ASP A 69 4.44 -12.58 2.31
CA ASP A 69 4.47 -13.76 3.16
C ASP A 69 5.42 -13.57 4.36
N ARG A 70 6.34 -12.59 4.26
CA ARG A 70 7.26 -12.19 5.32
C ARG A 70 7.23 -10.68 5.50
N LEU A 71 7.31 -10.21 6.73
CA LEU A 71 7.39 -8.78 7.08
C LEU A 71 8.82 -8.32 7.40
N ASP A 72 9.75 -9.25 7.55
CA ASP A 72 11.17 -8.96 7.80
C ASP A 72 11.93 -8.92 6.48
N PHE A 73 11.91 -7.73 5.84
CA PHE A 73 12.58 -7.51 4.55
C PHE A 73 13.97 -6.96 4.77
N LYS A 74 14.96 -7.62 4.19
CA LYS A 74 16.29 -7.05 3.96
C LYS A 74 16.46 -6.74 2.48
N ASP A 75 17.12 -5.63 2.18
CA ASP A 75 17.41 -5.26 0.79
C ASP A 75 18.24 -6.36 0.11
N GLY A 76 17.69 -6.94 -0.97
CA GLY A 76 18.33 -8.01 -1.73
C GLY A 76 17.80 -9.41 -1.46
N ASP A 77 16.89 -9.58 -0.49
CA ASP A 77 16.24 -10.88 -0.27
C ASP A 77 15.24 -11.20 -1.40
N PRO A 78 15.02 -12.49 -1.71
CA PRO A 78 13.97 -12.89 -2.62
C PRO A 78 12.60 -12.51 -2.03
N LEU A 79 11.79 -11.82 -2.84
CA LEU A 79 10.46 -11.42 -2.43
C LEU A 79 9.48 -12.58 -2.56
N GLU A 80 9.05 -13.12 -1.44
CA GLU A 80 7.94 -14.03 -1.36
C GLU A 80 6.65 -13.23 -1.15
N CYS A 81 5.86 -13.09 -2.18
CA CYS A 81 4.57 -12.42 -2.13
C CYS A 81 3.62 -13.04 -3.14
N HIS A 82 2.35 -13.04 -2.80
CA HIS A 82 1.28 -13.37 -3.73
C HIS A 82 0.34 -12.19 -3.92
N ARG A 83 -0.38 -12.19 -5.03
CA ARG A 83 -1.31 -11.12 -5.36
C ARG A 83 -2.72 -11.66 -5.31
N VAL A 84 -3.59 -10.96 -4.60
CA VAL A 84 -5.04 -11.24 -4.62
C VAL A 84 -5.56 -10.90 -6.01
N LYS A 85 -6.56 -11.65 -6.48
CA LYS A 85 -7.21 -11.37 -7.78
C LYS A 85 -7.80 -9.97 -7.77
N GLY A 86 -7.39 -9.14 -8.72
CA GLY A 86 -7.94 -7.80 -8.92
C GLY A 86 -9.23 -7.81 -9.74
N LEU A 87 -9.83 -6.64 -9.87
CA LEU A 87 -11.08 -6.43 -10.60
C LEU A 87 -10.89 -6.55 -12.12
N ARG A 88 -9.74 -6.10 -12.64
CA ARG A 88 -9.38 -6.20 -14.06
C ARG A 88 -7.86 -6.29 -14.24
N LYS A 89 -7.43 -6.65 -15.42
CA LYS A 89 -6.02 -6.57 -15.82
C LYS A 89 -5.62 -5.12 -16.12
N VAL A 90 -4.32 -4.87 -16.14
CA VAL A 90 -3.74 -3.60 -16.59
C VAL A 90 -4.09 -3.42 -18.07
N GLU A 91 -4.50 -2.22 -18.44
CA GLU A 91 -4.87 -1.85 -19.80
C GLU A 91 -3.90 -0.84 -20.40
N HIS A 92 -3.98 -0.65 -21.71
CA HIS A 92 -3.20 0.37 -22.43
C HIS A 92 -3.52 1.76 -21.86
N ASN A 93 -2.49 2.57 -21.68
CA ASN A 93 -2.53 3.91 -21.04
C ASN A 93 -2.72 3.93 -19.52
N ASP A 94 -2.91 2.82 -18.83
CA ASP A 94 -2.91 2.82 -17.37
C ASP A 94 -1.57 3.32 -16.82
N ILE A 95 -1.64 4.11 -15.75
CA ILE A 95 -0.45 4.48 -14.97
C ILE A 95 -0.26 3.41 -13.90
N VAL A 96 0.83 2.66 -14.01
CA VAL A 96 1.16 1.55 -13.12
C VAL A 96 2.25 1.96 -12.16
N ILE A 97 2.04 1.70 -10.88
CA ILE A 97 3.03 1.87 -9.82
C ILE A 97 3.65 0.51 -9.51
N PHE A 98 4.96 0.42 -9.57
CA PHE A 98 5.69 -0.83 -9.32
C PHE A 98 7.04 -0.58 -8.64
N ASN A 99 7.56 -1.60 -7.96
CA ASN A 99 8.89 -1.56 -7.41
C ASN A 99 9.92 -1.81 -8.53
N PHE A 100 10.91 -0.94 -8.63
CA PHE A 100 11.95 -1.08 -9.64
C PHE A 100 12.93 -2.18 -9.21
N PRO A 101 13.08 -3.25 -10.01
CA PRO A 101 13.78 -4.46 -9.57
C PRO A 101 15.30 -4.43 -9.82
N LEU A 102 15.82 -3.39 -10.48
CA LEU A 102 17.23 -3.36 -10.89
C LEU A 102 18.11 -2.69 -9.86
N ASN A 103 19.09 -3.41 -9.37
CA ASN A 103 20.24 -2.84 -8.66
C ASN A 103 21.36 -2.53 -9.67
N ARG A 104 21.50 -1.25 -10.02
CA ARG A 104 22.48 -0.79 -11.02
C ARG A 104 23.92 -1.05 -10.61
N SER A 105 24.24 -0.95 -9.32
CA SER A 105 25.61 -1.16 -8.83
C SER A 105 26.04 -2.62 -8.84
N LYS A 106 25.10 -3.55 -8.71
CA LYS A 106 25.37 -4.99 -8.69
C LYS A 106 24.95 -5.74 -9.96
N HIS A 107 24.33 -5.06 -10.92
CA HIS A 107 23.77 -5.64 -12.15
C HIS A 107 22.87 -6.87 -11.89
N ARG A 108 22.12 -6.83 -10.77
CA ARG A 108 21.24 -7.91 -10.32
C ARG A 108 19.82 -7.42 -10.19
N ILE A 109 18.87 -8.33 -10.38
CA ILE A 109 17.46 -8.11 -10.08
C ILE A 109 17.27 -8.35 -8.59
N GLU A 110 16.97 -7.29 -7.85
CA GLU A 110 16.72 -7.33 -6.40
C GLU A 110 15.42 -6.60 -6.11
N PHE A 111 14.68 -7.07 -5.12
CA PHE A 111 13.51 -6.35 -4.65
C PHE A 111 13.93 -5.24 -3.66
N LYS A 112 13.40 -4.03 -3.90
CA LYS A 112 13.55 -2.89 -2.98
C LYS A 112 12.17 -2.32 -2.67
N ILE A 113 11.74 -2.44 -1.42
CA ILE A 113 10.39 -2.04 -0.99
C ILE A 113 10.14 -0.53 -1.17
N ASN A 114 11.17 0.28 -0.92
CA ASN A 114 11.08 1.74 -0.97
C ASN A 114 11.40 2.34 -2.36
N TYR A 115 11.72 1.51 -3.36
CA TYR A 115 12.12 1.99 -4.68
C TYR A 115 10.96 1.83 -5.67
N VAL A 116 10.04 2.81 -5.62
CA VAL A 116 8.77 2.76 -6.33
C VAL A 116 8.79 3.71 -7.54
N TYR A 117 8.35 3.22 -8.69
CA TYR A 117 8.25 3.97 -9.94
C TYR A 117 6.81 3.98 -10.45
N GLY A 118 6.42 5.12 -11.03
CA GLY A 118 5.19 5.23 -11.82
C GLY A 118 5.53 5.31 -13.30
N LYS A 119 4.90 4.49 -14.13
CA LYS A 119 5.05 4.51 -15.58
C LYS A 119 3.72 4.24 -16.27
N ARG A 120 3.58 4.78 -17.49
CA ARG A 120 2.42 4.53 -18.33
C ARG A 120 2.61 3.21 -19.08
N CYS A 121 1.57 2.38 -19.10
CA CYS A 121 1.53 1.16 -19.89
C CYS A 121 1.32 1.50 -21.37
N ILE A 122 2.34 1.33 -22.20
CA ILE A 122 2.29 1.62 -23.63
C ILE A 122 2.13 0.38 -24.51
N GLY A 123 2.24 -0.80 -23.95
CA GLY A 123 2.11 -2.07 -24.65
C GLY A 123 1.69 -3.19 -23.70
N LEU A 124 0.90 -4.11 -24.21
CA LEU A 124 0.45 -5.32 -23.53
C LEU A 124 0.95 -6.54 -24.29
N PRO A 125 1.16 -7.69 -23.61
CA PRO A 125 1.52 -8.93 -24.30
C PRO A 125 0.38 -9.39 -25.20
N GLY A 126 0.71 -9.79 -26.39
CA GLY A 126 -0.25 -10.49 -27.28
C GLY A 126 -0.63 -9.91 -28.47
#